data_6c87460a282838c3466c4e54413e7834
#
_entry.id   6c87460a282838c3466c4e54413e7834
#
_cell.length_a   1.000
_cell.length_b   1.000
_cell.length_c   1.000
_cell.angle_alpha   90.00
_cell.angle_beta   90.00
_cell.angle_gamma   90.00
#
_symmetry.space_group_name_H-M   'P 1'
#
loop_
_entity.id
_entity.type
_entity.pdbx_description
1 polymer ?
#
loop_
_entity_poly.entity_id
_entity_poly.type
_entity_poly.pdbx_seq_one_letter_code
_entity_poly.pdbx_strand_id
1 'polypeptide(L)'
;MTARVRKDSANWRIFGGGAMLAGSVAWLIALLIQAAGQGGEISTWLTIIGFLLLAASGFFLAFGQTGSNGVVGGSVLGKLGFVAFGVGFLLMAIVPLLAALGVALPGELVTVGAILLVVGGIVGAIVTYQKGVARGSARWFFAIPAVVALIWVATTLGWIAIGGNILVTILVIAYAVAGLLFLLNRR
;
A
#
# COMPACT_ATOMS: atom_id res chain seq x y z
N MET A 1 -5.78 -30.40 -14.06
CA MET A 1 -5.69 -28.92 -14.20
C MET A 1 -6.03 -28.13 -12.92
N THR A 2 -6.81 -28.68 -11.99
CA THR A 2 -7.31 -28.01 -10.77
C THR A 2 -6.27 -27.77 -9.66
N ALA A 3 -5.24 -28.61 -9.51
CA ALA A 3 -4.25 -28.50 -8.43
C ALA A 3 -3.24 -27.34 -8.63
N ARG A 4 -2.88 -27.01 -9.88
CA ARG A 4 -1.95 -25.92 -10.20
C ARG A 4 -2.56 -24.54 -9.94
N VAL A 5 -3.82 -24.34 -10.34
CA VAL A 5 -4.58 -23.10 -10.11
C VAL A 5 -4.75 -22.83 -8.60
N ARG A 6 -4.84 -23.87 -7.77
CA ARG A 6 -5.00 -23.76 -6.30
C ARG A 6 -3.71 -23.30 -5.60
N LYS A 7 -2.53 -23.62 -6.15
CA LYS A 7 -1.23 -23.24 -5.58
C LYS A 7 -0.89 -21.77 -5.88
N ASP A 8 -1.20 -21.31 -7.09
CA ASP A 8 -0.89 -19.94 -7.54
C ASP A 8 -1.72 -18.88 -6.80
N SER A 9 -2.94 -19.23 -6.39
CA SER A 9 -3.81 -18.30 -5.65
C SER A 9 -3.41 -18.11 -4.17
N ALA A 10 -2.53 -18.92 -3.62
CA ALA A 10 -2.05 -18.77 -2.25
C ALA A 10 -0.91 -17.73 -2.15
N ASN A 11 -0.17 -17.54 -3.24
CA ASN A 11 1.06 -16.77 -3.22
C ASN A 11 0.86 -15.25 -3.08
N TRP A 12 -0.18 -14.68 -3.72
CA TRP A 12 -0.49 -13.25 -3.54
C TRP A 12 -0.84 -12.89 -2.07
N ARG A 13 -1.36 -13.85 -1.32
CA ARG A 13 -1.71 -13.66 0.10
C ARG A 13 -0.46 -13.54 0.94
N ILE A 14 0.46 -14.50 0.79
CA ILE A 14 1.69 -14.56 1.58
C ILE A 14 2.59 -13.37 1.22
N PHE A 15 2.85 -13.15 -0.06
CA PHE A 15 3.76 -12.10 -0.50
C PHE A 15 3.09 -10.72 -0.52
N GLY A 16 1.88 -10.58 -1.07
CA GLY A 16 1.18 -9.30 -1.11
C GLY A 16 0.68 -8.86 0.26
N GLY A 17 -0.05 -9.74 0.97
CA GLY A 17 -0.53 -9.46 2.33
C GLY A 17 0.60 -9.34 3.34
N GLY A 18 1.60 -10.22 3.27
CA GLY A 18 2.78 -10.18 4.12
C GLY A 18 3.63 -8.93 3.93
N ALA A 19 3.91 -8.54 2.69
CA ALA A 19 4.66 -7.32 2.38
C ALA A 19 3.88 -6.07 2.83
N MET A 20 2.55 -6.05 2.64
CA MET A 20 1.70 -4.96 3.11
C MET A 20 1.74 -4.82 4.64
N LEU A 21 1.61 -5.92 5.37
CA LEU A 21 1.69 -5.93 6.83
C LEU A 21 3.07 -5.47 7.31
N ALA A 22 4.14 -6.08 6.80
CA ALA A 22 5.51 -5.75 7.20
C ALA A 22 5.88 -4.30 6.87
N GLY A 23 5.50 -3.81 5.69
CA GLY A 23 5.73 -2.43 5.27
C GLY A 23 5.00 -1.43 6.14
N SER A 24 3.74 -1.72 6.49
CA SER A 24 2.95 -0.87 7.39
C SER A 24 3.52 -0.86 8.81
N VAL A 25 3.97 -2.00 9.33
CA VAL A 25 4.59 -2.07 10.65
C VAL A 25 5.90 -1.27 10.68
N ALA A 26 6.76 -1.40 9.67
CA ALA A 26 8.00 -0.63 9.58
C ALA A 26 7.70 0.89 9.54
N TRP A 27 6.73 1.31 8.73
CA TRP A 27 6.32 2.72 8.67
C TRP A 27 5.69 3.21 9.97
N LEU A 28 4.85 2.39 10.65
CA LEU A 28 4.28 2.74 11.95
C LEU A 28 5.36 2.96 13.01
N ILE A 29 6.37 2.08 13.06
CA ILE A 29 7.51 2.24 13.97
C ILE A 29 8.25 3.54 13.68
N ALA A 30 8.49 3.88 12.40
CA ALA A 30 9.09 5.15 12.01
C ALA A 30 8.29 6.36 12.51
N LEU A 31 6.96 6.33 12.38
CA LEU A 31 6.08 7.39 12.87
C LEU A 31 6.12 7.51 14.40
N LEU A 32 6.17 6.40 15.12
CA LEU A 32 6.28 6.41 16.60
C LEU A 32 7.62 6.99 17.06
N ILE A 33 8.72 6.65 16.40
CA ILE A 33 10.05 7.21 16.69
C ILE A 33 10.04 8.73 16.44
N GLN A 34 9.45 9.19 15.33
CA GLN A 34 9.31 10.63 15.03
C GLN A 34 8.43 11.35 16.06
N ALA A 35 7.32 10.75 16.46
CA ALA A 35 6.41 11.31 17.48
C ALA A 35 7.07 11.41 18.86
N ALA A 36 8.01 10.51 19.18
CA ALA A 36 8.81 10.57 20.41
C ALA A 36 9.95 11.63 20.35
N GLY A 37 10.03 12.44 19.31
CA GLY A 37 11.07 13.44 19.12
C GLY A 37 12.45 12.86 18.76
N GLN A 38 12.53 11.57 18.49
CA GLN A 38 13.77 10.85 18.12
C GLN A 38 13.88 10.66 16.60
N GLY A 39 13.24 11.53 15.82
CA GLY A 39 13.34 11.55 14.38
C GLY A 39 14.79 11.67 13.92
N GLY A 40 15.22 10.86 12.97
CA GLY A 40 16.58 10.84 12.47
C GLY A 40 16.77 9.76 11.41
N GLU A 41 18.00 9.34 11.22
CA GLU A 41 18.38 8.41 10.15
C GLU A 41 17.61 7.08 10.24
N ILE A 42 17.44 6.51 11.44
CA ILE A 42 16.71 5.25 11.65
C ILE A 42 15.25 5.37 11.19
N SER A 43 14.56 6.43 11.59
CA SER A 43 13.16 6.63 11.19
C SER A 43 13.03 6.85 9.68
N THR A 44 13.99 7.50 9.05
CA THR A 44 14.03 7.69 7.60
C THR A 44 14.19 6.35 6.87
N TRP A 45 15.14 5.51 7.28
CA TRP A 45 15.34 4.20 6.68
C TRP A 45 14.14 3.27 6.89
N LEU A 46 13.52 3.29 8.08
CA LEU A 46 12.29 2.52 8.33
C LEU A 46 11.14 2.98 7.43
N THR A 47 11.02 4.29 7.19
CA THR A 47 10.01 4.82 6.26
C THR A 47 10.26 4.34 4.84
N ILE A 48 11.51 4.42 4.36
CA ILE A 48 11.90 3.95 3.01
C ILE A 48 11.60 2.46 2.86
N ILE A 49 12.03 1.64 3.81
CA ILE A 49 11.78 0.19 3.81
C ILE A 49 10.28 -0.09 3.82
N GLY A 50 9.52 0.64 4.65
CA GLY A 50 8.07 0.54 4.72
C GLY A 50 7.41 0.80 3.37
N PHE A 51 7.79 1.88 2.70
CA PHE A 51 7.26 2.23 1.38
C PHE A 51 7.67 1.24 0.29
N LEU A 52 8.90 0.73 0.30
CA LEU A 52 9.35 -0.29 -0.65
C LEU A 52 8.56 -1.61 -0.49
N LEU A 53 8.31 -2.02 0.75
CA LEU A 53 7.49 -3.21 1.02
C LEU A 53 6.02 -2.99 0.62
N LEU A 54 5.45 -1.81 0.85
CA LEU A 54 4.11 -1.45 0.39
C LEU A 54 4.04 -1.39 -1.13
N ALA A 55 5.07 -0.87 -1.81
CA ALA A 55 5.18 -0.92 -3.25
C ALA A 55 5.19 -2.36 -3.78
N ALA A 56 6.04 -3.20 -3.20
CA ALA A 56 6.11 -4.63 -3.55
C ALA A 56 4.75 -5.33 -3.34
N SER A 57 4.02 -4.98 -2.26
CA SER A 57 2.69 -5.53 -2.01
C SER A 57 1.72 -5.24 -3.15
N GLY A 58 1.75 -4.01 -3.71
CA GLY A 58 0.91 -3.63 -4.85
C GLY A 58 1.16 -4.54 -6.06
N PHE A 59 2.42 -4.79 -6.40
CA PHE A 59 2.77 -5.68 -7.52
C PHE A 59 2.38 -7.14 -7.26
N PHE A 60 2.58 -7.65 -6.04
CA PHE A 60 2.14 -9.00 -5.69
C PHE A 60 0.62 -9.14 -5.68
N LEU A 61 -0.12 -8.11 -5.23
CA LEU A 61 -1.58 -8.10 -5.28
C LEU A 61 -2.10 -8.01 -6.73
N ALA A 62 -1.37 -7.33 -7.63
CA ALA A 62 -1.72 -7.26 -9.05
C ALA A 62 -1.51 -8.60 -9.77
N PHE A 63 -0.34 -9.21 -9.60
CA PHE A 63 0.12 -10.30 -10.46
C PHE A 63 0.28 -11.64 -9.74
N GLY A 64 0.32 -11.68 -8.41
CA GLY A 64 0.76 -12.85 -7.68
C GLY A 64 2.25 -13.13 -7.90
N GLN A 65 2.73 -14.29 -7.46
CA GLN A 65 4.13 -14.67 -7.62
C GLN A 65 4.49 -15.12 -9.05
N THR A 66 3.55 -15.69 -9.77
CA THR A 66 3.76 -16.29 -11.11
C THR A 66 3.36 -15.34 -12.25
N GLY A 67 3.01 -14.10 -11.95
CA GLY A 67 2.64 -13.10 -12.96
C GLY A 67 1.24 -13.26 -13.56
N SER A 68 0.45 -14.25 -13.12
CA SER A 68 -0.83 -14.57 -13.78
C SER A 68 -2.07 -14.07 -13.06
N ASN A 69 -2.20 -14.29 -11.75
CA ASN A 69 -3.44 -14.02 -11.02
C ASN A 69 -3.19 -13.55 -9.58
N GLY A 70 -3.24 -12.22 -9.39
CA GLY A 70 -3.26 -11.59 -8.08
C GLY A 70 -4.64 -11.63 -7.41
N VAL A 71 -4.85 -10.76 -6.44
CA VAL A 71 -6.13 -10.63 -5.70
C VAL A 71 -7.30 -10.22 -6.61
N VAL A 72 -7.01 -9.53 -7.71
CA VAL A 72 -7.98 -9.06 -8.71
C VAL A 72 -8.25 -10.08 -9.84
N GLY A 73 -7.66 -11.27 -9.76
CA GLY A 73 -7.80 -12.29 -10.78
C GLY A 73 -7.33 -11.82 -12.16
N GLY A 74 -8.13 -12.10 -13.21
CA GLY A 74 -7.83 -11.70 -14.60
C GLY A 74 -8.17 -10.25 -14.95
N SER A 75 -8.62 -9.42 -14.01
CA SER A 75 -9.03 -8.04 -14.29
C SER A 75 -7.85 -7.14 -14.64
N VAL A 76 -7.78 -6.66 -15.88
CA VAL A 76 -6.75 -5.71 -16.33
C VAL A 76 -6.85 -4.40 -15.54
N LEU A 77 -8.06 -3.88 -15.34
CA LEU A 77 -8.28 -2.65 -14.58
C LEU A 77 -7.80 -2.78 -13.12
N GLY A 78 -8.07 -3.93 -12.49
CA GLY A 78 -7.59 -4.19 -11.13
C GLY A 78 -6.07 -4.31 -11.05
N LYS A 79 -5.44 -4.94 -12.04
CA LYS A 79 -3.97 -4.99 -12.14
C LYS A 79 -3.38 -3.61 -12.28
N LEU A 80 -3.92 -2.78 -13.17
CA LEU A 80 -3.48 -1.39 -13.35
C LEU A 80 -3.65 -0.57 -12.07
N GLY A 81 -4.76 -0.76 -11.33
CA GLY A 81 -4.98 -0.11 -10.05
C GLY A 81 -3.89 -0.47 -9.02
N PHE A 82 -3.60 -1.75 -8.81
CA PHE A 82 -2.55 -2.15 -7.88
C PHE A 82 -1.14 -1.82 -8.36
N VAL A 83 -0.89 -1.79 -9.66
CA VAL A 83 0.39 -1.28 -10.21
C VAL A 83 0.53 0.21 -9.92
N ALA A 84 -0.50 1.02 -10.17
CA ALA A 84 -0.48 2.45 -9.84
C ALA A 84 -0.27 2.69 -8.34
N PHE A 85 -0.93 1.91 -7.48
CA PHE A 85 -0.72 1.91 -6.03
C PHE A 85 0.74 1.60 -5.67
N GLY A 86 1.33 0.54 -6.25
CA GLY A 86 2.73 0.17 -6.03
C GLY A 86 3.70 1.24 -6.51
N VAL A 87 3.48 1.81 -7.70
CA VAL A 87 4.29 2.91 -8.25
C VAL A 87 4.17 4.16 -7.37
N GLY A 88 2.99 4.46 -6.84
CA GLY A 88 2.80 5.56 -5.90
C GLY A 88 3.70 5.44 -4.68
N PHE A 89 3.72 4.28 -4.01
CA PHE A 89 4.63 4.02 -2.89
C PHE A 89 6.10 4.01 -3.30
N LEU A 90 6.43 3.53 -4.50
CA LEU A 90 7.79 3.54 -4.99
C LEU A 90 8.31 4.99 -5.15
N LEU A 91 7.50 5.88 -5.71
CA LEU A 91 7.83 7.31 -5.80
C LEU A 91 8.01 7.93 -4.42
N MET A 92 7.12 7.61 -3.46
CA MET A 92 7.26 8.07 -2.09
C MET A 92 8.50 7.53 -1.38
N ALA A 93 9.01 6.36 -1.76
CA ALA A 93 10.26 5.80 -1.23
C ALA A 93 11.50 6.47 -1.84
N ILE A 94 11.45 6.75 -3.15
CA ILE A 94 12.59 7.34 -3.88
C ILE A 94 12.92 8.74 -3.39
N VAL A 95 11.92 9.55 -3.04
CA VAL A 95 12.15 10.94 -2.59
C VAL A 95 13.01 11.01 -1.33
N PRO A 96 12.66 10.38 -0.19
CA PRO A 96 13.51 10.40 1.00
C PRO A 96 14.83 9.64 0.80
N LEU A 97 14.86 8.61 -0.06
CA LEU A 97 16.10 7.90 -0.40
C LEU A 97 17.10 8.83 -1.08
N LEU A 98 16.69 9.57 -2.10
CA LEU A 98 17.58 10.48 -2.82
C LEU A 98 17.93 11.70 -1.96
N ALA A 99 17.01 12.18 -1.13
CA ALA A 99 17.30 13.23 -0.16
C ALA A 99 18.40 12.80 0.84
N ALA A 100 18.37 11.53 1.30
CA ALA A 100 19.43 10.97 2.15
C ALA A 100 20.79 10.87 1.44
N LEU A 101 20.80 10.81 0.10
CA LEU A 101 22.00 10.83 -0.74
C LEU A 101 22.41 12.25 -1.17
N GLY A 102 21.76 13.28 -0.62
CA GLY A 102 22.04 14.69 -0.94
C GLY A 102 21.46 15.19 -2.27
N VAL A 103 20.57 14.42 -2.89
CA VAL A 103 19.89 14.79 -4.14
C VAL A 103 18.52 15.37 -3.83
N ALA A 104 18.32 16.66 -4.09
CA ALA A 104 17.02 17.30 -3.97
C ALA A 104 16.13 16.96 -5.18
N LEU A 105 14.94 16.44 -4.92
CA LEU A 105 13.92 16.20 -5.94
C LEU A 105 12.78 17.22 -5.83
N PRO A 106 12.11 17.51 -6.96
CA PRO A 106 10.90 18.34 -6.95
C PRO A 106 9.82 17.76 -6.05
N GLY A 107 9.19 18.60 -5.22
CA GLY A 107 8.10 18.18 -4.32
C GLY A 107 6.87 17.61 -5.03
N GLU A 108 6.72 17.95 -6.31
CA GLU A 108 5.65 17.45 -7.19
C GLU A 108 5.67 15.92 -7.33
N LEU A 109 6.83 15.28 -7.20
CA LEU A 109 6.93 13.81 -7.26
C LEU A 109 6.20 13.15 -6.09
N VAL A 110 6.23 13.76 -4.91
CA VAL A 110 5.44 13.27 -3.75
C VAL A 110 3.96 13.37 -4.05
N THR A 111 3.53 14.49 -4.63
CA THR A 111 2.13 14.71 -4.99
C THR A 111 1.66 13.71 -6.05
N VAL A 112 2.46 13.48 -7.08
CA VAL A 112 2.17 12.45 -8.11
C VAL A 112 2.10 11.07 -7.48
N GLY A 113 3.05 10.73 -6.61
CA GLY A 113 3.04 9.46 -5.87
C GLY A 113 1.77 9.28 -5.02
N ALA A 114 1.36 10.32 -4.30
CA ALA A 114 0.14 10.32 -3.50
C ALA A 114 -1.14 10.14 -4.34
N ILE A 115 -1.23 10.83 -5.48
CA ILE A 115 -2.37 10.69 -6.42
C ILE A 115 -2.44 9.26 -6.96
N LEU A 116 -1.31 8.70 -7.42
CA LEU A 116 -1.25 7.33 -7.94
C LEU A 116 -1.64 6.31 -6.86
N LEU A 117 -1.19 6.51 -5.63
CA LEU A 117 -1.55 5.66 -4.49
C LEU A 117 -3.05 5.68 -4.23
N VAL A 118 -3.67 6.86 -4.20
CA VAL A 118 -5.11 7.01 -3.93
C VAL A 118 -5.93 6.44 -5.08
N VAL A 119 -5.68 6.87 -6.32
CA VAL A 119 -6.42 6.39 -7.49
C VAL A 119 -6.24 4.88 -7.66
N GLY A 120 -5.00 4.40 -7.55
CA GLY A 120 -4.70 2.97 -7.62
C GLY A 120 -5.36 2.17 -6.51
N GLY A 121 -5.34 2.67 -5.28
CA GLY A 121 -5.99 2.07 -4.12
C GLY A 121 -7.51 1.97 -4.29
N ILE A 122 -8.17 3.03 -4.76
CA ILE A 122 -9.62 3.04 -5.01
C ILE A 122 -9.99 2.04 -6.11
N VAL A 123 -9.31 2.09 -7.25
CA VAL A 123 -9.54 1.16 -8.36
C VAL A 123 -9.29 -0.28 -7.92
N GLY A 124 -8.19 -0.53 -7.22
CA GLY A 124 -7.87 -1.85 -6.66
C GLY A 124 -8.94 -2.34 -5.69
N ALA A 125 -9.44 -1.46 -4.79
CA ALA A 125 -10.50 -1.78 -3.83
C ALA A 125 -11.81 -2.15 -4.54
N ILE A 126 -12.26 -1.33 -5.51
CA ILE A 126 -13.49 -1.57 -6.26
C ILE A 126 -13.43 -2.91 -7.01
N VAL A 127 -12.32 -3.16 -7.71
CA VAL A 127 -12.17 -4.40 -8.48
C VAL A 127 -12.04 -5.61 -7.57
N THR A 128 -11.32 -5.50 -6.45
CA THR A 128 -11.23 -6.57 -5.44
C THR A 128 -12.61 -6.90 -4.88
N TYR A 129 -13.44 -5.89 -4.66
CA TYR A 129 -14.81 -6.08 -4.22
C TYR A 129 -15.68 -6.76 -5.28
N GLN A 130 -15.63 -6.31 -6.55
CA GLN A 130 -16.52 -6.78 -7.62
C GLN A 130 -16.11 -8.15 -8.17
N LYS A 131 -14.82 -8.35 -8.44
CA LYS A 131 -14.27 -9.51 -9.16
C LYS A 131 -13.22 -10.28 -8.38
N GLY A 132 -12.92 -9.83 -7.16
CA GLY A 132 -11.79 -10.32 -6.40
C GLY A 132 -11.91 -11.75 -5.97
N VAL A 133 -10.75 -12.37 -5.84
CA VAL A 133 -10.57 -13.71 -5.31
C VAL A 133 -10.62 -13.72 -3.77
N ALA A 134 -10.47 -12.54 -3.14
CA ALA A 134 -10.57 -12.37 -1.69
C ALA A 134 -12.01 -12.58 -1.22
N ARG A 135 -12.17 -13.24 -0.05
CA ARG A 135 -13.46 -13.55 0.56
C ARG A 135 -13.59 -12.93 1.94
N GLY A 136 -14.83 -12.82 2.42
CA GLY A 136 -15.12 -12.30 3.76
C GLY A 136 -14.66 -10.85 3.96
N SER A 137 -14.16 -10.54 5.16
CA SER A 137 -13.71 -9.21 5.55
C SER A 137 -12.56 -8.65 4.68
N ALA A 138 -11.67 -9.50 4.18
CA ALA A 138 -10.56 -9.09 3.31
C ALA A 138 -11.04 -8.41 2.01
N ARG A 139 -12.23 -8.75 1.54
CA ARG A 139 -12.84 -8.16 0.34
C ARG A 139 -13.21 -6.70 0.53
N TRP A 140 -13.64 -6.34 1.74
CA TRP A 140 -14.13 -5.00 2.07
C TRP A 140 -13.03 -4.10 2.63
N PHE A 141 -12.13 -4.71 3.39
CA PHE A 141 -11.25 -3.94 4.26
C PHE A 141 -10.27 -3.06 3.48
N PHE A 142 -9.91 -3.44 2.25
CA PHE A 142 -9.02 -2.61 1.43
C PHE A 142 -9.66 -1.27 0.99
N ALA A 143 -11.00 -1.16 1.05
CA ALA A 143 -11.68 0.12 0.80
C ALA A 143 -11.40 1.15 1.90
N ILE A 144 -11.15 0.72 3.15
CA ILE A 144 -10.91 1.64 4.28
C ILE A 144 -9.62 2.46 4.05
N PRO A 145 -8.43 1.84 3.82
CA PRO A 145 -7.23 2.63 3.55
C PRO A 145 -7.35 3.49 2.29
N ALA A 146 -8.11 3.07 1.27
CA ALA A 146 -8.33 3.87 0.08
C ALA A 146 -9.10 5.17 0.40
N VAL A 147 -10.15 5.10 1.23
CA VAL A 147 -10.91 6.27 1.69
C VAL A 147 -10.05 7.16 2.59
N VAL A 148 -9.31 6.58 3.53
CA VAL A 148 -8.42 7.36 4.41
C VAL A 148 -7.32 8.06 3.62
N ALA A 149 -6.75 7.39 2.61
CA ALA A 149 -5.76 7.99 1.72
C ALA A 149 -6.34 9.15 0.90
N LEU A 150 -7.60 9.04 0.45
CA LEU A 150 -8.29 10.13 -0.24
C LEU A 150 -8.46 11.35 0.69
N ILE A 151 -8.89 11.14 1.93
CA ILE A 151 -9.01 12.20 2.93
C ILE A 151 -7.64 12.83 3.23
N TRP A 152 -6.60 12.01 3.36
CA TRP A 152 -5.24 12.50 3.57
C TRP A 152 -4.75 13.38 2.42
N VAL A 153 -4.96 12.99 1.15
CA VAL A 153 -4.63 13.85 0.01
C VAL A 153 -5.46 15.13 0.01
N ALA A 154 -6.75 15.07 0.33
CA ALA A 154 -7.58 16.27 0.43
C ALA A 154 -7.07 17.24 1.51
N THR A 155 -6.51 16.75 2.62
CA THR A 155 -5.87 17.60 3.63
C THR A 155 -4.55 18.20 3.16
N THR A 156 -3.72 17.44 2.44
CA THR A 156 -2.46 17.96 1.88
C THR A 156 -2.69 19.04 0.81
N LEU A 157 -3.81 18.95 0.10
CA LEU A 157 -4.25 19.98 -0.87
C LEU A 157 -4.95 21.17 -0.21
N GLY A 158 -5.11 21.18 1.13
CA GLY A 158 -5.74 22.27 1.85
C GLY A 158 -7.28 22.32 1.76
N TRP A 159 -7.90 21.27 1.23
CA TRP A 159 -9.38 21.21 1.10
C TRP A 159 -10.08 20.90 2.44
N ILE A 160 -9.38 20.22 3.33
CA ILE A 160 -9.90 19.79 4.65
C ILE A 160 -8.83 20.09 5.71
N ALA A 161 -9.22 20.66 6.84
CA ALA A 161 -8.31 20.93 7.96
C ALA A 161 -8.41 19.82 9.01
N ILE A 162 -7.71 18.71 8.79
CA ILE A 162 -7.56 17.63 9.78
C ILE A 162 -6.06 17.44 10.04
N GLY A 163 -5.66 17.11 11.28
CA GLY A 163 -4.28 16.88 11.63
C GLY A 163 -3.64 15.75 10.79
N GLY A 164 -2.72 16.11 9.90
CA GLY A 164 -2.12 15.19 8.93
C GLY A 164 -1.47 13.96 9.56
N ASN A 165 -0.83 14.10 10.71
CA ASN A 165 -0.18 13.00 11.43
C ASN A 165 -1.19 11.94 11.93
N ILE A 166 -2.38 12.35 12.36
CA ILE A 166 -3.44 11.43 12.80
C ILE A 166 -3.94 10.60 11.59
N LEU A 167 -4.19 11.27 10.46
CA LEU A 167 -4.65 10.58 9.25
C LEU A 167 -3.62 9.59 8.71
N VAL A 168 -2.34 9.96 8.70
CA VAL A 168 -1.26 9.05 8.29
C VAL A 168 -1.20 7.85 9.23
N THR A 169 -1.31 8.04 10.55
CA THR A 169 -1.31 6.94 11.51
C THR A 169 -2.50 5.99 11.28
N ILE A 170 -3.71 6.54 11.08
CA ILE A 170 -4.90 5.73 10.76
C ILE A 170 -4.71 4.97 9.45
N LEU A 171 -4.15 5.62 8.43
CA LEU A 171 -3.87 5.02 7.13
C LEU A 171 -2.92 3.82 7.26
N VAL A 172 -1.83 3.98 8.00
CA VAL A 172 -0.83 2.93 8.22
C VAL A 172 -1.44 1.74 8.96
N ILE A 173 -2.23 2.00 10.02
CA ILE A 173 -2.94 0.95 10.75
C ILE A 173 -3.94 0.24 9.83
N ALA A 174 -4.67 0.97 8.99
CA ALA A 174 -5.61 0.38 8.04
C ALA A 174 -4.90 -0.52 7.01
N TYR A 175 -3.73 -0.12 6.50
CA TYR A 175 -2.91 -0.99 5.65
C TYR A 175 -2.39 -2.22 6.39
N ALA A 176 -1.95 -2.09 7.65
CA ALA A 176 -1.50 -3.22 8.45
C ALA A 176 -2.63 -4.25 8.63
N VAL A 177 -3.84 -3.80 8.97
CA VAL A 177 -5.01 -4.68 9.12
C VAL A 177 -5.42 -5.28 7.78
N ALA A 178 -5.41 -4.52 6.68
CA ALA A 178 -5.68 -5.04 5.34
C ALA A 178 -4.68 -6.14 4.95
N GLY A 179 -3.39 -5.92 5.19
CA GLY A 179 -2.33 -6.90 4.95
C GLY A 179 -2.52 -8.17 5.77
N LEU A 180 -2.87 -8.04 7.05
CA LEU A 180 -3.18 -9.18 7.92
C LEU A 180 -4.41 -9.96 7.43
N LEU A 181 -5.49 -9.28 7.06
CA LEU A 181 -6.68 -9.93 6.52
C LEU A 181 -6.42 -10.64 5.19
N PHE A 182 -5.59 -10.07 4.31
CA PHE A 182 -5.15 -10.76 3.11
C PHE A 182 -4.32 -11.99 3.43
N LEU A 183 -3.38 -11.89 4.37
CA LEU A 183 -2.53 -12.99 4.79
C LEU A 183 -3.35 -14.15 5.39
N LEU A 184 -4.33 -13.83 6.23
CA LEU A 184 -5.20 -14.79 6.90
C LEU A 184 -6.36 -15.29 6.03
N ASN A 185 -6.56 -14.76 4.83
CA ASN A 185 -7.66 -15.12 3.94
C ASN A 185 -7.53 -16.57 3.47
N ARG A 186 -8.01 -17.51 4.29
CA ARG A 186 -8.06 -18.94 3.96
C ARG A 186 -9.31 -19.21 3.12
N ARG A 187 -9.15 -20.00 2.07
CA ARG A 187 -10.27 -20.51 1.24
C ARG A 187 -10.98 -21.65 1.92
#